data_8593d954961b6382f0f817a2c38dd545
#
_entry.id   8593d954961b6382f0f817a2c38dd545
#
_cell.length_a   1.000
_cell.length_b   1.000
_cell.length_c   1.000
_cell.angle_alpha   90.00
_cell.angle_beta   90.00
_cell.angle_gamma   90.00
#
_symmetry.space_group_name_H-M   'P 1'
#
loop_
_entity.id
_entity.type
_entity.pdbx_description
1 polymer ?
#
loop_
_entity_poly.entity_id
_entity_poly.type
_entity_poly.pdbx_seq_one_letter_code
_entity_poly.pdbx_strand_id
1 'polypeptide(L)'
;MQIQIVIHEEVDETFSTQIQKWTKEVLDKAEYFSLSAYLRLMIWKTLEEFQAFYRKEKEELGVVTGEEADFLATHDAWRGYPRIHICQERVEGIPRGVVQGAMHHEIGHAFHHGRTEFYTFRFSSSLQQAGHSHGLNLALLQQCVYFLSIAIKDQEVVQWLAEIGLGFGQLALLGYLLSDTEEEHQAWELARDSHSLRKIVLAAFLKTLLPIEAMISIGIPEAKILRNQWDEAYGWLPEKEKEGLSLFAVSIKNVEAKTFQERLERGAFRLISDACL
;
A
#
# COMPACT_ATOMS: atom_id res chain seq x y z
N MET A 1 -9.79 -18.12 13.54
CA MET A 1 -8.66 -17.17 13.74
C MET A 1 -8.67 -16.65 15.16
N GLN A 2 -7.52 -16.59 15.83
CA GLN A 2 -7.37 -15.96 17.13
C GLN A 2 -6.90 -14.51 16.94
N ILE A 3 -7.63 -13.55 17.54
CA ILE A 3 -7.21 -12.14 17.53
C ILE A 3 -6.72 -11.80 18.92
N GLN A 4 -5.49 -11.30 19.01
CA GLN A 4 -5.00 -10.66 20.22
C GLN A 4 -5.09 -9.14 20.06
N ILE A 5 -5.81 -8.49 20.95
CA ILE A 5 -5.91 -7.04 21.00
C ILE A 5 -5.01 -6.56 22.14
N VAL A 6 -4.09 -5.66 21.82
CA VAL A 6 -3.21 -4.99 22.78
C VAL A 6 -3.57 -3.51 22.74
N ILE A 7 -4.14 -3.03 23.84
CA ILE A 7 -4.48 -1.61 24.00
C ILE A 7 -3.42 -1.04 24.94
N HIS A 8 -2.68 -0.05 24.45
CA HIS A 8 -1.70 0.66 25.28
C HIS A 8 -2.38 1.62 26.25
N GLU A 9 -1.69 1.98 27.31
CA GLU A 9 -2.24 2.82 28.36
C GLU A 9 -2.80 4.15 27.81
N GLU A 10 -3.84 4.68 28.46
CA GLU A 10 -4.51 5.96 28.16
C GLU A 10 -5.27 6.05 26.82
N VAL A 11 -5.38 4.98 26.04
CA VAL A 11 -6.23 4.96 24.85
C VAL A 11 -7.70 5.08 25.27
N ASP A 12 -8.47 5.93 24.58
CA ASP A 12 -9.89 6.12 24.86
C ASP A 12 -10.69 4.84 24.60
N GLU A 13 -11.55 4.46 25.55
CA GLU A 13 -12.38 3.26 25.45
C GLU A 13 -13.30 3.31 24.20
N THR A 14 -13.85 4.48 23.91
CA THR A 14 -14.70 4.69 22.73
C THR A 14 -13.91 4.45 21.44
N PHE A 15 -12.67 4.95 21.37
CA PHE A 15 -11.80 4.74 20.22
C PHE A 15 -11.45 3.26 20.05
N SER A 16 -10.95 2.62 21.10
CA SER A 16 -10.57 1.20 21.03
C SER A 16 -11.76 0.29 20.67
N THR A 17 -12.95 0.57 21.21
CA THR A 17 -14.19 -0.15 20.87
C THR A 17 -14.54 0.02 19.38
N GLN A 18 -14.38 1.24 18.84
CA GLN A 18 -14.66 1.50 17.44
C GLN A 18 -13.69 0.75 16.52
N ILE A 19 -12.40 0.73 16.83
CA ILE A 19 -11.39 -0.02 16.09
C ILE A 19 -11.68 -1.53 16.10
N GLN A 20 -12.04 -2.09 17.25
CA GLN A 20 -12.45 -3.49 17.36
C GLN A 20 -13.69 -3.81 16.53
N LYS A 21 -14.67 -2.90 16.50
CA LYS A 21 -15.88 -3.05 15.67
C LYS A 21 -15.54 -3.11 14.18
N TRP A 22 -14.69 -2.20 13.69
CA TRP A 22 -14.27 -2.20 12.28
C TRP A 22 -13.44 -3.45 11.92
N THR A 23 -12.59 -3.89 12.85
CA THR A 23 -11.87 -5.16 12.69
C THR A 23 -12.83 -6.33 12.53
N LYS A 24 -13.84 -6.41 13.41
CA LYS A 24 -14.85 -7.47 13.35
C LYS A 24 -15.66 -7.41 12.05
N GLU A 25 -15.99 -6.21 11.56
CA GLU A 25 -16.75 -6.03 10.31
C GLU A 25 -16.06 -6.70 9.10
N VAL A 26 -14.73 -6.54 8.97
CA VAL A 26 -13.97 -7.24 7.91
C VAL A 26 -13.98 -8.74 8.14
N LEU A 27 -13.76 -9.19 9.37
CA LEU A 27 -13.67 -10.61 9.70
C LEU A 27 -14.98 -11.36 9.45
N ASP A 28 -16.11 -10.75 9.81
CA ASP A 28 -17.43 -11.34 9.61
C ASP A 28 -17.77 -11.52 8.11
N LYS A 29 -17.18 -10.68 7.24
CA LYS A 29 -17.35 -10.77 5.78
C LYS A 29 -16.32 -11.67 5.09
N ALA A 30 -15.21 -11.92 5.74
CA ALA A 30 -14.09 -12.69 5.20
C ALA A 30 -14.24 -14.23 5.36
N GLU A 31 -15.44 -14.77 5.49
CA GLU A 31 -15.80 -16.13 5.94
C GLU A 31 -15.03 -17.32 5.29
N TYR A 32 -14.36 -17.12 4.16
CA TYR A 32 -13.75 -18.21 3.38
C TYR A 32 -12.24 -18.10 3.13
N PHE A 33 -11.55 -17.11 3.73
CA PHE A 33 -10.12 -16.97 3.52
C PHE A 33 -9.29 -17.71 4.58
N SER A 34 -8.30 -18.47 4.11
CA SER A 34 -7.30 -19.14 4.96
C SER A 34 -6.34 -18.11 5.55
N LEU A 35 -6.76 -17.51 6.64
CA LEU A 35 -5.92 -16.60 7.41
C LEU A 35 -4.77 -17.32 8.11
N SER A 36 -3.75 -16.57 8.44
CA SER A 36 -2.86 -16.95 9.53
C SER A 36 -3.74 -17.28 10.76
N ALA A 37 -3.37 -18.30 11.52
CA ALA A 37 -4.14 -18.69 12.70
C ALA A 37 -4.26 -17.57 13.76
N TYR A 38 -3.51 -16.47 13.58
CA TYR A 38 -3.29 -15.43 14.57
C TYR A 38 -3.12 -14.05 13.93
N LEU A 39 -3.79 -13.04 14.48
CA LEU A 39 -3.65 -11.62 14.16
C LEU A 39 -3.46 -10.83 15.47
N ARG A 40 -2.51 -9.91 15.50
CA ARG A 40 -2.35 -8.96 16.62
C ARG A 40 -2.77 -7.56 16.18
N LEU A 41 -3.72 -6.98 16.91
CA LEU A 41 -4.14 -5.58 16.77
C LEU A 41 -3.54 -4.79 17.93
N MET A 42 -2.77 -3.75 17.61
CA MET A 42 -2.09 -2.90 18.58
C MET A 42 -2.65 -1.47 18.46
N ILE A 43 -3.20 -0.95 19.54
CA ILE A 43 -3.83 0.36 19.59
C ILE A 43 -3.02 1.25 20.53
N TRP A 44 -2.47 2.33 19.99
CA TRP A 44 -1.56 3.26 20.66
C TRP A 44 -2.27 4.56 20.98
N LYS A 45 -1.89 5.23 22.09
CA LYS A 45 -2.37 6.55 22.41
C LYS A 45 -1.64 7.60 21.60
N THR A 46 -0.31 7.60 21.66
CA THR A 46 0.55 8.63 21.06
C THR A 46 1.42 8.08 19.93
N LEU A 47 1.79 8.98 19.02
CA LEU A 47 2.71 8.65 17.94
C LEU A 47 4.12 8.34 18.48
N GLU A 48 4.54 9.02 19.54
CA GLU A 48 5.84 8.81 20.16
C GLU A 48 6.00 7.38 20.71
N GLU A 49 4.98 6.87 21.43
CA GLU A 49 5.00 5.49 21.95
C GLU A 49 5.06 4.46 20.82
N PHE A 50 4.25 4.66 19.78
CA PHE A 50 4.27 3.79 18.61
C PHE A 50 5.64 3.80 17.92
N GLN A 51 6.19 4.97 17.64
CA GLN A 51 7.49 5.10 16.97
C GLN A 51 8.64 4.52 17.81
N ALA A 52 8.62 4.72 19.11
CA ALA A 52 9.63 4.13 20.02
C ALA A 52 9.58 2.60 20.00
N PHE A 53 8.38 2.03 20.08
CA PHE A 53 8.18 0.58 19.97
C PHE A 53 8.66 0.06 18.60
N TYR A 54 8.23 0.71 17.52
CA TYR A 54 8.50 0.27 16.16
C TYR A 54 9.99 0.31 15.83
N ARG A 55 10.69 1.36 16.27
CA ARG A 55 12.15 1.51 16.12
C ARG A 55 12.89 0.41 16.85
N LYS A 56 12.54 0.15 18.11
CA LYS A 56 13.12 -0.92 18.91
C LYS A 56 12.93 -2.30 18.25
N GLU A 57 11.73 -2.58 17.74
CA GLU A 57 11.44 -3.83 17.03
C GLU A 57 12.29 -3.99 15.76
N LYS A 58 12.44 -2.92 14.96
CA LYS A 58 13.30 -2.92 13.77
C LYS A 58 14.75 -3.23 14.11
N GLU A 59 15.27 -2.58 15.13
CA GLU A 59 16.66 -2.81 15.62
C GLU A 59 16.85 -4.26 16.08
N GLU A 60 15.94 -4.79 16.91
CA GLU A 60 16.00 -6.16 17.41
C GLU A 60 15.94 -7.23 16.29
N LEU A 61 15.16 -6.98 15.26
CA LEU A 61 14.93 -7.92 14.16
C LEU A 61 15.83 -7.70 12.95
N GLY A 62 16.64 -6.64 12.93
CA GLY A 62 17.47 -6.27 11.80
C GLY A 62 16.63 -5.88 10.56
N VAL A 63 15.42 -5.36 10.77
CA VAL A 63 14.52 -4.96 9.68
C VAL A 63 14.91 -3.58 9.15
N VAL A 64 15.15 -3.49 7.85
CA VAL A 64 15.38 -2.23 7.14
C VAL A 64 14.13 -1.92 6.32
N THR A 65 13.41 -0.87 6.71
CA THR A 65 12.27 -0.33 5.93
C THR A 65 12.54 1.13 5.63
N GLY A 66 11.79 1.70 4.69
CA GLY A 66 11.77 3.15 4.48
C GLY A 66 11.43 3.92 5.77
N GLU A 67 11.56 5.23 5.75
CA GLU A 67 11.19 6.08 6.89
C GLU A 67 9.77 5.77 7.37
N GLU A 68 9.54 6.00 8.65
CA GLU A 68 8.24 5.85 9.30
C GLU A 68 7.35 6.98 8.82
N ALA A 69 6.76 6.79 7.65
CA ALA A 69 5.90 7.78 7.04
C ALA A 69 4.59 7.95 7.82
N ASP A 70 3.88 8.96 7.45
CA ASP A 70 2.59 9.41 7.95
C ASP A 70 1.43 8.42 7.71
N PHE A 71 1.49 7.22 8.29
CA PHE A 71 0.41 6.25 8.17
C PHE A 71 -0.74 6.54 9.12
N LEU A 72 -1.97 6.46 8.64
CA LEU A 72 -3.17 6.46 9.50
C LEU A 72 -3.27 5.17 10.31
N ALA A 73 -2.95 4.05 9.67
CA ALA A 73 -2.74 2.74 10.24
C ALA A 73 -1.65 2.04 9.44
N THR A 74 -1.03 1.01 9.99
CA THR A 74 -0.01 0.22 9.29
C THR A 74 -0.06 -1.24 9.73
N HIS A 75 0.47 -2.12 8.89
CA HIS A 75 0.62 -3.53 9.20
C HIS A 75 2.06 -3.99 9.00
N ASP A 76 2.42 -5.06 9.68
CA ASP A 76 3.66 -5.80 9.47
C ASP A 76 3.47 -7.31 9.73
N ALA A 77 4.46 -8.10 9.30
CA ALA A 77 4.52 -9.54 9.57
C ALA A 77 5.93 -9.98 10.01
N TRP A 78 6.73 -9.10 10.59
CA TRP A 78 8.14 -9.34 10.90
C TRP A 78 8.35 -10.45 11.92
N ARG A 79 7.40 -10.65 12.83
CA ARG A 79 7.42 -11.74 13.84
C ARG A 79 6.87 -13.07 13.29
N GLY A 80 6.61 -13.17 11.97
CA GLY A 80 6.05 -14.37 11.34
C GLY A 80 4.53 -14.48 11.43
N TYR A 81 3.84 -13.45 11.91
CA TYR A 81 2.39 -13.31 11.94
C TYR A 81 1.99 -11.85 11.70
N PRO A 82 0.79 -11.59 11.15
CA PRO A 82 0.35 -10.25 10.87
C PRO A 82 0.05 -9.45 12.15
N ARG A 83 0.50 -8.21 12.16
CA ARG A 83 0.19 -7.22 13.18
C ARG A 83 -0.35 -5.97 12.49
N ILE A 84 -1.32 -5.32 13.13
CA ILE A 84 -1.87 -4.04 12.69
C ILE A 84 -1.65 -3.04 13.81
N HIS A 85 -1.22 -1.85 13.45
CA HIS A 85 -0.98 -0.75 14.37
C HIS A 85 -1.84 0.44 13.98
N ILE A 86 -2.51 1.04 14.96
CA ILE A 86 -3.20 2.32 14.82
C ILE A 86 -2.91 3.20 16.02
N CYS A 87 -2.69 4.50 15.77
CA CYS A 87 -2.42 5.49 16.80
C CYS A 87 -3.60 6.47 16.89
N GLN A 88 -4.17 6.66 18.09
CA GLN A 88 -5.30 7.54 18.31
C GLN A 88 -4.96 8.99 17.94
N GLU A 89 -3.84 9.52 18.44
CA GLU A 89 -3.37 10.87 18.16
C GLU A 89 -3.24 11.14 16.65
N ARG A 90 -2.78 10.13 15.90
CA ARG A 90 -2.54 10.24 14.45
C ARG A 90 -3.81 10.39 13.63
N VAL A 91 -4.91 9.84 14.11
CA VAL A 91 -6.19 9.85 13.39
C VAL A 91 -7.18 10.87 13.96
N GLU A 92 -6.74 11.64 14.96
CA GLU A 92 -7.55 12.72 15.53
C GLU A 92 -7.80 13.80 14.47
N GLY A 93 -9.06 14.20 14.31
CA GLY A 93 -9.46 15.16 13.27
C GLY A 93 -9.62 14.57 11.86
N ILE A 94 -9.21 13.34 11.62
CA ILE A 94 -9.39 12.68 10.32
C ILE A 94 -10.85 12.21 10.17
N PRO A 95 -11.49 12.40 9.00
CA PRO A 95 -12.86 11.94 8.79
C PRO A 95 -13.01 10.45 9.08
N ARG A 96 -14.07 10.10 9.84
CA ARG A 96 -14.30 8.72 10.30
C ARG A 96 -14.27 7.68 9.18
N GLY A 97 -14.82 7.99 8.00
CA GLY A 97 -14.83 7.08 6.85
C GLY A 97 -13.44 6.78 6.32
N VAL A 98 -12.51 7.75 6.42
CA VAL A 98 -11.11 7.59 6.04
C VAL A 98 -10.40 6.66 7.01
N VAL A 99 -10.55 6.88 8.32
CA VAL A 99 -9.94 6.02 9.36
C VAL A 99 -10.48 4.59 9.27
N GLN A 100 -11.80 4.43 9.05
CA GLN A 100 -12.41 3.13 8.82
C GLN A 100 -11.82 2.45 7.57
N GLY A 101 -11.68 3.22 6.48
CA GLY A 101 -11.07 2.73 5.25
C GLY A 101 -9.64 2.27 5.46
N ALA A 102 -8.83 3.04 6.19
CA ALA A 102 -7.45 2.67 6.54
C ALA A 102 -7.41 1.38 7.38
N MET A 103 -8.26 1.25 8.40
CA MET A 103 -8.34 0.03 9.20
C MET A 103 -8.72 -1.19 8.38
N HIS A 104 -9.76 -1.08 7.52
CA HIS A 104 -10.15 -2.18 6.63
C HIS A 104 -9.00 -2.55 5.68
N HIS A 105 -8.27 -1.57 5.18
CA HIS A 105 -7.13 -1.75 4.28
C HIS A 105 -6.02 -2.56 4.95
N GLU A 106 -5.59 -2.17 6.15
CA GLU A 106 -4.54 -2.89 6.89
C GLU A 106 -4.96 -4.30 7.30
N ILE A 107 -6.25 -4.50 7.62
CA ILE A 107 -6.79 -5.83 7.85
C ILE A 107 -6.75 -6.65 6.55
N GLY A 108 -7.08 -6.06 5.41
CA GLY A 108 -6.94 -6.68 4.10
C GLY A 108 -5.51 -7.16 3.82
N HIS A 109 -4.52 -6.34 4.13
CA HIS A 109 -3.12 -6.74 4.05
C HIS A 109 -2.77 -7.89 5.00
N ALA A 110 -3.27 -7.88 6.23
CA ALA A 110 -3.06 -8.99 7.16
C ALA A 110 -3.62 -10.32 6.61
N PHE A 111 -4.70 -10.25 5.84
CA PHE A 111 -5.30 -11.42 5.17
C PHE A 111 -4.48 -11.90 3.98
N HIS A 112 -4.15 -11.01 3.05
CA HIS A 112 -3.53 -11.34 1.77
C HIS A 112 -2.01 -11.46 1.89
N HIS A 113 -1.40 -10.62 2.73
CA HIS A 113 0.04 -10.40 2.78
C HIS A 113 0.65 -10.59 4.18
N GLY A 114 -0.06 -11.20 5.12
CA GLY A 114 0.33 -11.36 6.52
C GLY A 114 1.47 -12.36 6.78
N ARG A 115 2.32 -12.67 5.78
CA ARG A 115 3.47 -13.57 5.87
C ARG A 115 4.73 -12.91 5.35
N THR A 116 5.88 -13.27 5.90
CA THR A 116 7.19 -12.68 5.58
C THR A 116 7.57 -12.80 4.10
N GLU A 117 7.07 -13.80 3.39
CA GLU A 117 7.34 -13.99 1.96
C GLU A 117 6.90 -12.83 1.07
N PHE A 118 5.90 -12.03 1.51
CA PHE A 118 5.42 -10.85 0.80
C PHE A 118 6.30 -9.60 1.00
N TYR A 119 7.31 -9.70 1.87
CA TYR A 119 8.24 -8.60 2.21
C TYR A 119 9.69 -8.92 1.86
N THR A 120 9.96 -10.14 1.36
CA THR A 120 11.30 -10.58 0.97
C THR A 120 11.35 -10.75 -0.54
N PHE A 121 12.03 -9.82 -1.23
CA PHE A 121 12.12 -9.83 -2.67
C PHE A 121 13.42 -10.50 -3.13
N ARG A 122 13.29 -11.42 -4.10
CA ARG A 122 14.40 -12.04 -4.80
C ARG A 122 14.44 -11.51 -6.21
N PHE A 123 15.59 -11.01 -6.63
CA PHE A 123 15.79 -10.48 -7.98
C PHE A 123 16.47 -11.54 -8.84
N SER A 124 15.82 -11.93 -9.94
CA SER A 124 16.47 -12.78 -10.94
C SER A 124 17.62 -12.04 -11.61
N SER A 125 18.56 -12.80 -12.17
CA SER A 125 19.70 -12.22 -12.92
C SER A 125 19.21 -11.41 -14.12
N SER A 126 18.11 -11.82 -14.77
CA SER A 126 17.50 -11.09 -15.88
C SER A 126 16.94 -9.74 -15.46
N LEU A 127 16.25 -9.65 -14.30
CA LEU A 127 15.74 -8.38 -13.79
C LEU A 127 16.88 -7.44 -13.37
N GLN A 128 17.94 -7.97 -12.74
CA GLN A 128 19.13 -7.17 -12.41
C GLN A 128 19.82 -6.62 -13.65
N GLN A 129 19.96 -7.45 -14.70
CA GLN A 129 20.54 -7.04 -15.97
C GLN A 129 19.68 -5.98 -16.66
N ALA A 130 18.37 -6.14 -16.68
CA ALA A 130 17.44 -5.14 -17.21
C ALA A 130 17.57 -3.82 -16.45
N GLY A 131 17.57 -3.86 -15.11
CA GLY A 131 17.80 -2.67 -14.28
C GLY A 131 19.10 -1.96 -14.65
N HIS A 132 20.19 -2.69 -14.70
CA HIS A 132 21.51 -2.14 -15.08
C HIS A 132 21.51 -1.50 -16.48
N SER A 133 20.88 -2.14 -17.46
CA SER A 133 20.80 -1.64 -18.85
C SER A 133 19.99 -0.33 -18.93
N HIS A 134 19.11 -0.06 -17.96
CA HIS A 134 18.31 1.17 -17.84
C HIS A 134 18.85 2.14 -16.77
N GLY A 135 20.09 1.98 -16.32
CA GLY A 135 20.77 2.88 -15.40
C GLY A 135 20.35 2.72 -13.93
N LEU A 136 19.61 1.67 -13.58
CA LEU A 136 19.25 1.34 -12.21
C LEU A 136 20.35 0.46 -11.60
N ASN A 137 21.08 0.99 -10.63
CA ASN A 137 21.90 0.15 -9.77
C ASN A 137 21.02 -0.71 -8.84
N LEU A 138 21.61 -1.62 -8.09
CA LEU A 138 20.84 -2.55 -7.25
C LEU A 138 19.97 -1.81 -6.22
N ALA A 139 20.44 -0.73 -5.61
CA ALA A 139 19.67 0.03 -4.61
C ALA A 139 18.45 0.73 -5.24
N LEU A 140 18.63 1.38 -6.41
CA LEU A 140 17.53 2.01 -7.14
C LEU A 140 16.53 0.97 -7.66
N LEU A 141 17.01 -0.19 -8.11
CA LEU A 141 16.15 -1.30 -8.51
C LEU A 141 15.32 -1.81 -7.33
N GLN A 142 15.95 -1.98 -6.17
CA GLN A 142 15.25 -2.37 -4.93
C GLN A 142 14.16 -1.38 -4.57
N GLN A 143 14.44 -0.08 -4.64
CA GLN A 143 13.46 0.96 -4.34
C GLN A 143 12.30 0.97 -5.35
N CYS A 144 12.58 0.85 -6.63
CA CYS A 144 11.55 0.75 -7.68
C CYS A 144 10.63 -0.46 -7.46
N VAL A 145 11.20 -1.64 -7.19
CA VAL A 145 10.43 -2.86 -6.92
C VAL A 145 9.66 -2.76 -5.60
N TYR A 146 10.21 -2.10 -4.60
CA TYR A 146 9.52 -1.84 -3.33
C TYR A 146 8.23 -1.04 -3.54
N PHE A 147 8.28 0.11 -4.22
CA PHE A 147 7.09 0.90 -4.51
C PHE A 147 6.06 0.13 -5.37
N LEU A 148 6.53 -0.57 -6.40
CA LEU A 148 5.66 -1.41 -7.21
C LEU A 148 5.00 -2.52 -6.38
N SER A 149 5.72 -3.10 -5.42
CA SER A 149 5.18 -4.15 -4.55
C SER A 149 4.05 -3.61 -3.66
N ILE A 150 4.18 -2.38 -3.15
CA ILE A 150 3.12 -1.71 -2.39
C ILE A 150 1.91 -1.53 -3.30
N ALA A 151 2.09 -0.93 -4.48
CA ALA A 151 0.99 -0.65 -5.41
C ALA A 151 0.21 -1.92 -5.82
N ILE A 152 0.89 -3.05 -6.07
CA ILE A 152 0.25 -4.33 -6.40
C ILE A 152 -0.50 -4.90 -5.18
N LYS A 153 0.08 -4.83 -3.99
CA LYS A 153 -0.57 -5.30 -2.76
C LYS A 153 -1.82 -4.46 -2.44
N ASP A 154 -1.73 -3.14 -2.56
CA ASP A 154 -2.85 -2.24 -2.33
C ASP A 154 -3.97 -2.49 -3.36
N GLN A 155 -3.63 -2.75 -4.62
CA GLN A 155 -4.58 -3.16 -5.64
C GLN A 155 -5.36 -4.43 -5.24
N GLU A 156 -4.65 -5.46 -4.79
CA GLU A 156 -5.25 -6.75 -4.39
C GLU A 156 -6.18 -6.56 -3.19
N VAL A 157 -5.76 -5.79 -2.20
CA VAL A 157 -6.55 -5.50 -0.99
C VAL A 157 -7.79 -4.68 -1.32
N VAL A 158 -7.66 -3.61 -2.08
CA VAL A 158 -8.79 -2.73 -2.43
C VAL A 158 -9.82 -3.47 -3.28
N GLN A 159 -9.36 -4.27 -4.24
CA GLN A 159 -10.24 -5.11 -5.04
C GLN A 159 -11.04 -6.07 -4.16
N TRP A 160 -10.36 -6.82 -3.29
CA TRP A 160 -11.01 -7.76 -2.39
C TRP A 160 -12.00 -7.09 -1.43
N LEU A 161 -11.62 -5.97 -0.81
CA LEU A 161 -12.51 -5.22 0.10
C LEU A 161 -13.77 -4.76 -0.64
N ALA A 162 -13.64 -4.33 -1.89
CA ALA A 162 -14.78 -3.92 -2.69
C ALA A 162 -15.69 -5.12 -3.04
N GLU A 163 -15.12 -6.28 -3.38
CA GLU A 163 -15.85 -7.52 -3.66
C GLU A 163 -16.66 -8.02 -2.45
N ILE A 164 -16.15 -7.86 -1.23
CA ILE A 164 -16.89 -8.20 0.00
C ILE A 164 -17.80 -7.07 0.51
N GLY A 165 -17.99 -6.00 -0.29
CA GLY A 165 -18.90 -4.89 0.01
C GLY A 165 -18.38 -3.89 1.05
N LEU A 166 -17.04 -3.73 1.15
CA LEU A 166 -16.36 -2.73 1.98
C LEU A 166 -15.63 -1.66 1.14
N GLY A 167 -15.95 -1.56 -0.15
CA GLY A 167 -15.33 -0.63 -1.09
C GLY A 167 -15.54 0.86 -0.74
N PHE A 168 -16.63 1.21 -0.07
CA PHE A 168 -16.92 2.61 0.25
C PHE A 168 -15.86 3.24 1.16
N GLY A 169 -15.35 2.50 2.15
CA GLY A 169 -14.21 2.95 2.98
C GLY A 169 -12.94 3.16 2.17
N GLN A 170 -12.72 2.35 1.14
CA GLN A 170 -11.57 2.49 0.25
C GLN A 170 -11.67 3.72 -0.64
N LEU A 171 -12.88 4.06 -1.11
CA LEU A 171 -13.11 5.32 -1.84
C LEU A 171 -12.77 6.54 -0.96
N ALA A 172 -13.20 6.54 0.30
CA ALA A 172 -12.90 7.62 1.23
C ALA A 172 -11.38 7.74 1.50
N LEU A 173 -10.70 6.60 1.71
CA LEU A 173 -9.26 6.57 1.93
C LEU A 173 -8.49 7.08 0.71
N LEU A 174 -8.78 6.57 -0.48
CA LEU A 174 -8.11 6.97 -1.72
C LEU A 174 -8.35 8.46 -2.02
N GLY A 175 -9.59 8.95 -1.84
CA GLY A 175 -9.89 10.38 -1.99
C GLY A 175 -9.11 11.26 -1.01
N TYR A 176 -8.92 10.80 0.22
CA TYR A 176 -8.10 11.50 1.20
C TYR A 176 -6.62 11.52 0.80
N LEU A 177 -6.06 10.41 0.32
CA LEU A 177 -4.68 10.33 -0.15
C LEU A 177 -4.41 11.21 -1.39
N LEU A 178 -5.44 11.46 -2.20
CA LEU A 178 -5.34 12.35 -3.36
C LEU A 178 -5.51 13.84 -3.01
N SER A 179 -5.90 14.18 -1.79
CA SER A 179 -6.15 15.57 -1.39
C SER A 179 -4.88 16.39 -1.21
N ASP A 180 -3.74 15.74 -1.04
CA ASP A 180 -2.43 16.39 -0.93
C ASP A 180 -1.39 15.56 -1.68
N THR A 181 -0.83 16.10 -2.75
CA THR A 181 0.18 15.47 -3.61
C THR A 181 1.42 16.36 -3.75
N GLU A 182 1.64 17.28 -2.82
CA GLU A 182 2.77 18.22 -2.90
C GLU A 182 4.12 17.50 -2.79
N GLU A 183 4.22 16.49 -1.93
CA GLU A 183 5.46 15.70 -1.80
C GLU A 183 5.76 14.90 -3.07
N GLU A 184 4.74 14.33 -3.71
CA GLU A 184 4.87 13.63 -5.00
C GLU A 184 5.30 14.60 -6.11
N HIS A 185 4.76 15.81 -6.13
CA HIS A 185 5.16 16.85 -7.07
C HIS A 185 6.64 17.24 -6.88
N GLN A 186 7.06 17.47 -5.65
CA GLN A 186 8.45 17.77 -5.33
C GLN A 186 9.39 16.62 -5.71
N ALA A 187 8.99 15.36 -5.42
CA ALA A 187 9.75 14.18 -5.82
C ALA A 187 9.90 14.08 -7.35
N TRP A 188 8.83 14.41 -8.10
CA TRP A 188 8.89 14.47 -9.55
C TRP A 188 9.85 15.56 -10.06
N GLU A 189 9.77 16.77 -9.53
CA GLU A 189 10.65 17.87 -9.92
C GLU A 189 12.13 17.51 -9.71
N LEU A 190 12.47 16.77 -8.67
CA LEU A 190 13.83 16.28 -8.41
C LEU A 190 14.25 15.13 -9.34
N ALA A 191 13.30 14.35 -9.82
CA ALA A 191 13.56 13.13 -10.59
C ALA A 191 13.47 13.32 -12.11
N ARG A 192 12.73 14.32 -12.59
CA ARG A 192 12.31 14.46 -14.00
C ARG A 192 13.46 14.44 -15.03
N ASP A 193 14.65 14.94 -14.65
CA ASP A 193 15.81 14.96 -15.54
C ASP A 193 16.69 13.70 -15.45
N SER A 194 16.35 12.76 -14.56
CA SER A 194 17.05 11.50 -14.37
C SER A 194 16.17 10.31 -14.79
N HIS A 195 16.55 9.59 -15.84
CA HIS A 195 15.78 8.44 -16.32
C HIS A 195 15.54 7.39 -15.21
N SER A 196 16.54 7.08 -14.41
CA SER A 196 16.43 6.10 -13.33
C SER A 196 15.56 6.57 -12.16
N LEU A 197 15.68 7.84 -11.74
CA LEU A 197 14.87 8.38 -10.65
C LEU A 197 13.41 8.52 -11.08
N ARG A 198 13.14 8.92 -12.33
CA ARG A 198 11.76 8.94 -12.86
C ARG A 198 11.06 7.60 -12.68
N LYS A 199 11.71 6.48 -13.03
CA LYS A 199 11.13 5.14 -12.88
C LYS A 199 10.70 4.84 -11.45
N ILE A 200 11.49 5.28 -10.45
CA ILE A 200 11.19 5.09 -9.04
C ILE A 200 9.97 5.93 -8.63
N VAL A 201 9.96 7.20 -9.01
CA VAL A 201 8.85 8.12 -8.67
C VAL A 201 7.55 7.69 -9.36
N LEU A 202 7.61 7.29 -10.63
CA LEU A 202 6.46 6.74 -11.34
C LEU A 202 5.94 5.44 -10.71
N ALA A 203 6.84 4.58 -10.19
CA ALA A 203 6.43 3.40 -9.42
C ALA A 203 5.67 3.77 -8.13
N ALA A 204 6.07 4.85 -7.47
CA ALA A 204 5.38 5.34 -6.26
C ALA A 204 3.96 5.86 -6.58
N PHE A 205 3.75 6.54 -7.72
CA PHE A 205 2.43 7.05 -8.12
C PHE A 205 1.42 5.93 -8.43
N LEU A 206 1.89 4.72 -8.75
CA LEU A 206 1.03 3.56 -8.93
C LEU A 206 0.30 3.15 -7.64
N LYS A 207 0.76 3.57 -6.46
CA LYS A 207 0.15 3.26 -5.17
C LYS A 207 -1.33 3.69 -5.09
N THR A 208 -1.67 4.82 -5.68
CA THR A 208 -3.06 5.30 -5.74
C THR A 208 -3.77 4.89 -7.03
N LEU A 209 -3.05 4.86 -8.16
CA LEU A 209 -3.65 4.57 -9.46
C LEU A 209 -4.10 3.11 -9.58
N LEU A 210 -3.29 2.12 -9.18
CA LEU A 210 -3.66 0.70 -9.31
C LEU A 210 -4.92 0.33 -8.52
N PRO A 211 -5.10 0.75 -7.25
CA PRO A 211 -6.34 0.55 -6.51
C PRO A 211 -7.57 1.17 -7.19
N ILE A 212 -7.44 2.40 -7.71
CA ILE A 212 -8.54 3.08 -8.41
C ILE A 212 -8.95 2.28 -9.65
N GLU A 213 -7.99 1.87 -10.48
CA GLU A 213 -8.25 1.08 -11.68
C GLU A 213 -8.84 -0.31 -11.35
N ALA A 214 -8.45 -0.90 -10.22
CA ALA A 214 -9.05 -2.14 -9.73
C ALA A 214 -10.54 -1.94 -9.44
N MET A 215 -10.91 -0.88 -8.71
CA MET A 215 -12.31 -0.57 -8.39
C MET A 215 -13.15 -0.26 -9.63
N ILE A 216 -12.60 0.47 -10.61
CA ILE A 216 -13.26 0.71 -11.90
C ILE A 216 -13.56 -0.62 -12.60
N SER A 217 -12.60 -1.53 -12.58
CA SER A 217 -12.69 -2.80 -13.30
C SER A 217 -13.73 -3.77 -12.76
N ILE A 218 -14.04 -3.68 -11.47
CA ILE A 218 -15.11 -4.46 -10.82
C ILE A 218 -16.45 -3.72 -10.80
N GLY A 219 -16.52 -2.56 -11.46
CA GLY A 219 -17.76 -1.85 -11.71
C GLY A 219 -18.22 -0.92 -10.59
N ILE A 220 -17.32 -0.40 -9.77
CA ILE A 220 -17.63 0.63 -8.75
C ILE A 220 -17.75 2.00 -9.46
N PRO A 221 -18.95 2.59 -9.60
CA PRO A 221 -19.13 3.81 -10.40
C PRO A 221 -18.36 5.01 -9.84
N GLU A 222 -18.30 5.13 -8.50
CA GLU A 222 -17.64 6.23 -7.80
C GLU A 222 -16.12 6.24 -8.02
N ALA A 223 -15.53 5.10 -8.36
CA ALA A 223 -14.10 5.01 -8.66
C ALA A 223 -13.70 5.82 -9.90
N LYS A 224 -14.65 6.07 -10.82
CA LYS A 224 -14.42 6.98 -11.97
C LYS A 224 -14.24 8.43 -11.52
N ILE A 225 -14.93 8.84 -10.45
CA ILE A 225 -14.75 10.16 -9.85
C ILE A 225 -13.33 10.26 -9.27
N LEU A 226 -12.89 9.23 -8.55
CA LEU A 226 -11.51 9.18 -8.04
C LEU A 226 -10.47 9.20 -9.17
N ARG A 227 -10.76 8.54 -10.29
CA ARG A 227 -9.85 8.59 -11.45
C ARG A 227 -9.70 10.01 -11.99
N ASN A 228 -10.81 10.76 -12.10
CA ASN A 228 -10.76 12.17 -12.49
C ASN A 228 -9.99 13.01 -11.44
N GLN A 229 -10.23 12.78 -10.17
CA GLN A 229 -9.47 13.45 -9.09
C GLN A 229 -7.98 13.12 -9.17
N TRP A 230 -7.61 11.89 -9.51
CA TRP A 230 -6.21 11.52 -9.75
C TRP A 230 -5.62 12.30 -10.92
N ASP A 231 -6.35 12.41 -12.04
CA ASP A 231 -5.90 13.19 -13.21
C ASP A 231 -5.72 14.68 -12.88
N GLU A 232 -6.57 15.24 -12.03
CA GLU A 232 -6.48 16.61 -11.53
C GLU A 232 -5.31 16.78 -10.57
N ALA A 233 -5.16 15.91 -9.56
CA ALA A 233 -4.10 15.95 -8.55
C ALA A 233 -2.69 15.80 -9.18
N TYR A 234 -2.57 14.96 -10.21
CA TYR A 234 -1.35 14.79 -11.00
C TYR A 234 -1.35 15.59 -12.31
N GLY A 235 -2.11 16.69 -12.38
CA GLY A 235 -2.19 17.56 -13.55
C GLY A 235 -0.87 18.20 -13.97
N TRP A 236 0.08 18.30 -13.04
CA TRP A 236 1.45 18.76 -13.27
C TRP A 236 2.35 17.71 -13.93
N LEU A 237 1.97 16.41 -13.91
CA LEU A 237 2.72 15.35 -14.59
C LEU A 237 2.50 15.44 -16.10
N PRO A 238 3.57 15.30 -16.93
CA PRO A 238 3.42 15.33 -18.39
C PRO A 238 2.47 14.24 -18.88
N GLU A 239 1.73 14.53 -19.93
CA GLU A 239 0.68 13.64 -20.47
C GLU A 239 1.22 12.26 -20.86
N LYS A 240 2.43 12.23 -21.43
CA LYS A 240 3.10 10.97 -21.82
C LYS A 240 3.25 10.03 -20.63
N GLU A 241 3.68 10.55 -19.47
CA GLU A 241 3.87 9.79 -18.23
C GLU A 241 2.53 9.33 -17.65
N LYS A 242 1.49 10.16 -17.70
CA LYS A 242 0.13 9.78 -17.28
C LYS A 242 -0.45 8.66 -18.16
N GLU A 243 -0.29 8.77 -19.47
CA GLU A 243 -0.69 7.71 -20.41
C GLU A 243 0.09 6.42 -20.15
N GLY A 244 1.42 6.51 -19.95
CA GLY A 244 2.27 5.37 -19.64
C GLY A 244 1.84 4.66 -18.35
N LEU A 245 1.58 5.42 -17.27
CA LEU A 245 1.07 4.87 -16.01
C LEU A 245 -0.30 4.19 -16.19
N SER A 246 -1.20 4.79 -16.96
CA SER A 246 -2.52 4.23 -17.24
C SER A 246 -2.43 2.92 -18.04
N LEU A 247 -1.59 2.88 -19.07
CA LEU A 247 -1.31 1.66 -19.84
C LEU A 247 -0.67 0.57 -18.97
N PHE A 248 0.27 0.96 -18.11
CA PHE A 248 0.89 0.03 -17.15
C PHE A 248 -0.16 -0.55 -16.20
N ALA A 249 -1.04 0.28 -15.61
CA ALA A 249 -2.08 -0.15 -14.70
C ALA A 249 -3.02 -1.20 -15.32
N VAL A 250 -3.42 -0.99 -16.57
CA VAL A 250 -4.19 -1.98 -17.34
C VAL A 250 -3.38 -3.26 -17.58
N SER A 251 -2.10 -3.11 -17.91
CA SER A 251 -1.24 -4.24 -18.27
C SER A 251 -0.93 -5.15 -17.09
N ILE A 252 -0.66 -4.58 -15.90
CA ILE A 252 -0.29 -5.35 -14.70
C ILE A 252 -1.45 -6.19 -14.18
N LYS A 253 -2.68 -5.73 -14.36
CA LYS A 253 -3.88 -6.49 -14.02
C LYS A 253 -3.98 -7.80 -14.81
N ASN A 254 -3.55 -7.77 -16.09
CA ASN A 254 -3.62 -8.91 -17.00
C ASN A 254 -2.38 -9.80 -16.96
N VAL A 255 -1.47 -9.56 -16.02
CA VAL A 255 -0.29 -10.42 -15.85
C VAL A 255 -0.71 -11.75 -15.23
N GLU A 256 -0.70 -12.81 -16.04
CA GLU A 256 -0.85 -14.17 -15.54
C GLU A 256 0.37 -14.53 -14.69
N ALA A 257 0.17 -14.76 -13.41
CA ALA A 257 1.22 -15.17 -12.48
C ALA A 257 0.65 -16.15 -11.45
N LYS A 258 1.46 -17.14 -11.08
CA LYS A 258 1.05 -18.14 -10.08
C LYS A 258 1.33 -17.69 -8.66
N THR A 259 2.22 -16.72 -8.49
CA THR A 259 2.63 -16.19 -7.19
C THR A 259 2.75 -14.68 -7.23
N PHE A 260 2.66 -14.04 -6.06
CA PHE A 260 2.92 -12.61 -5.91
C PHE A 260 4.32 -12.22 -6.43
N GLN A 261 5.35 -13.00 -6.08
CA GLN A 261 6.73 -12.77 -6.51
C GLN A 261 6.86 -12.79 -8.05
N GLU A 262 6.21 -13.71 -8.73
CA GLU A 262 6.21 -13.79 -10.20
C GLU A 262 5.50 -12.57 -10.81
N ARG A 263 4.35 -12.16 -10.24
CA ARG A 263 3.62 -10.97 -10.68
C ARG A 263 4.45 -9.70 -10.52
N LEU A 264 5.08 -9.56 -9.36
CA LEU A 264 5.96 -8.43 -9.05
C LEU A 264 7.15 -8.37 -10.02
N GLU A 265 7.82 -9.49 -10.28
CA GLU A 265 8.96 -9.55 -11.18
C GLU A 265 8.59 -9.17 -12.61
N ARG A 266 7.48 -9.70 -13.13
CA ARG A 266 6.97 -9.36 -14.47
C ARG A 266 6.55 -7.89 -14.56
N GLY A 267 5.91 -7.36 -13.52
CA GLY A 267 5.58 -5.95 -13.42
C GLY A 267 6.82 -5.06 -13.41
N ALA A 268 7.81 -5.40 -12.60
CA ALA A 268 9.06 -4.66 -12.51
C ALA A 268 9.82 -4.66 -13.87
N PHE A 269 9.86 -5.82 -14.54
CA PHE A 269 10.48 -5.91 -15.86
C PHE A 269 9.80 -4.98 -16.87
N ARG A 270 8.47 -4.95 -16.89
CA ARG A 270 7.70 -4.03 -17.75
C ARG A 270 7.99 -2.57 -17.41
N LEU A 271 7.86 -2.19 -16.13
CA LEU A 271 8.07 -0.82 -15.66
C LEU A 271 9.46 -0.29 -16.04
N ILE A 272 10.50 -1.14 -15.93
CA ILE A 272 11.89 -0.78 -16.24
C ILE A 272 12.10 -0.69 -17.76
N SER A 273 11.56 -1.62 -18.53
CA SER A 273 11.80 -1.74 -19.97
C SER A 273 10.88 -0.89 -20.83
N ASP A 274 9.80 -0.36 -20.28
CA ASP A 274 8.86 0.46 -21.03
C ASP A 274 9.45 1.85 -21.32
N ALA A 275 9.49 2.19 -22.59
CA ALA A 275 10.01 3.48 -23.08
C ALA A 275 8.98 4.63 -22.87
N CYS A 276 7.73 4.30 -22.55
CA CYS A 276 6.69 5.28 -22.28
C CYS A 276 6.66 5.72 -20.81
N LEU A 277 7.39 5.02 -19.94
CA LEU A 277 7.54 5.34 -18.51
C LEU A 277 8.94 5.87 -18.17
#